data_e3f82a82fb39715e1f66747ca936ad26
#
_entry.id   e3f82a82fb39715e1f66747ca936ad26
#
_cell.length_a   1.000
_cell.length_b   1.000
_cell.length_c   1.000
_cell.angle_alpha   90.00
_cell.angle_beta   90.00
_cell.angle_gamma   90.00
#
_symmetry.space_group_name_H-M   'P 1'
#
loop_
_entity.id
_entity.type
_entity.pdbx_description
1 polymer ?
#
loop_
_entity_poly.entity_id
_entity_poly.type
_entity_poly.pdbx_seq_one_letter_code
_entity_poly.pdbx_strand_id
1 'polypeptide(L)'
;MLELHILTRDPVTQAVIDYLQQHKVARIQAPFGEACLSELPDQPLVLIAAGTGLAQMQSIVEQCLQQGFAHAIHLYWGVRHSDDLYEAPHWQRWQQAPNLYLHRVISDQPNWPERQGMLHQAVCEDIADLADYRFIVSGSPAMVYGTLDALVASGMPEDHMLADAFAYAPRQP
;
A
#
# COMPACT_ATOMS: atom_id res chain seq x y z
N MET A 1 -9.02 -16.55 6.24
CA MET A 1 -9.32 -16.60 4.78
C MET A 1 -8.15 -15.93 4.08
N LEU A 2 -7.66 -16.48 2.96
CA LEU A 2 -6.65 -15.81 2.12
C LEU A 2 -7.37 -15.10 0.98
N GLU A 3 -7.03 -13.84 0.74
CA GLU A 3 -7.52 -13.03 -0.38
C GLU A 3 -6.35 -12.68 -1.29
N LEU A 4 -6.54 -12.77 -2.60
CA LEU A 4 -5.53 -12.49 -3.60
C LEU A 4 -6.02 -11.37 -4.52
N HIS A 5 -5.24 -10.28 -4.62
CA HIS A 5 -5.48 -9.21 -5.57
C HIS A 5 -4.59 -9.41 -6.80
N ILE A 6 -5.17 -9.75 -7.93
CA ILE A 6 -4.41 -10.07 -9.15
C ILE A 6 -4.80 -9.10 -10.26
N LEU A 7 -3.84 -8.36 -10.76
CA LEU A 7 -4.01 -7.47 -11.91
C LEU A 7 -3.72 -8.24 -13.20
N THR A 8 -4.75 -8.43 -14.03
CA THR A 8 -4.67 -9.19 -15.28
C THR A 8 -4.35 -8.28 -16.47
N ARG A 9 -3.09 -7.86 -16.59
CA ARG A 9 -2.65 -7.01 -17.74
C ARG A 9 -1.73 -7.74 -18.72
N ASP A 10 -1.38 -8.98 -18.43
CA ASP A 10 -0.46 -9.77 -19.24
C ASP A 10 -0.91 -11.25 -19.29
N PRO A 11 -0.43 -12.03 -20.29
CA PRO A 11 -0.81 -13.43 -20.45
C PRO A 11 -0.48 -14.33 -19.25
N VAL A 12 0.56 -14.00 -18.47
CA VAL A 12 0.98 -14.81 -17.31
C VAL A 12 -0.03 -14.68 -16.18
N THR A 13 -0.40 -13.44 -15.84
CA THR A 13 -1.41 -13.19 -14.80
C THR A 13 -2.79 -13.70 -15.20
N GLN A 14 -3.14 -13.63 -16.50
CA GLN A 14 -4.37 -14.24 -16.99
C GLN A 14 -4.35 -15.77 -16.84
N ALA A 15 -3.24 -16.43 -17.17
CA ALA A 15 -3.10 -17.87 -17.00
C ALA A 15 -3.23 -18.33 -15.54
N VAL A 16 -2.78 -17.51 -14.59
CA VAL A 16 -3.00 -17.77 -13.15
C VAL A 16 -4.49 -17.76 -12.81
N ILE A 17 -5.23 -16.78 -13.29
CA ILE A 17 -6.70 -16.71 -13.07
C ILE A 17 -7.40 -17.91 -13.69
N ASP A 18 -7.07 -18.24 -14.95
CA ASP A 18 -7.66 -19.39 -15.65
C ASP A 18 -7.40 -20.69 -14.89
N TYR A 19 -6.17 -20.88 -14.42
CA TYR A 19 -5.80 -22.03 -13.61
C TYR A 19 -6.63 -22.10 -12.31
N LEU A 20 -6.73 -21.00 -11.57
CA LEU A 20 -7.51 -20.94 -10.32
C LEU A 20 -9.00 -21.21 -10.56
N GLN A 21 -9.56 -20.69 -11.65
CA GLN A 21 -10.95 -20.93 -12.03
C GLN A 21 -11.20 -22.40 -12.39
N GLN A 22 -10.26 -23.02 -13.10
CA GLN A 22 -10.38 -24.42 -13.55
C GLN A 22 -10.20 -25.40 -12.40
N HIS A 23 -9.18 -25.22 -11.58
CA HIS A 23 -8.77 -26.22 -10.59
C HIS A 23 -9.35 -25.99 -9.20
N LYS A 24 -9.80 -24.75 -8.88
CA LYS A 24 -10.36 -24.36 -7.57
C LYS A 24 -9.42 -24.55 -6.37
N VAL A 25 -8.20 -25.02 -6.60
CA VAL A 25 -7.16 -25.30 -5.59
C VAL A 25 -5.80 -24.91 -6.15
N ALA A 26 -5.00 -24.24 -5.35
CA ALA A 26 -3.59 -23.97 -5.65
C ALA A 26 -2.72 -24.26 -4.43
N ARG A 27 -1.50 -24.74 -4.69
CA ARG A 27 -0.47 -24.78 -3.65
C ARG A 27 0.20 -23.43 -3.62
N ILE A 28 0.23 -22.82 -2.44
CA ILE A 28 0.90 -21.56 -2.21
C ILE A 28 2.00 -21.73 -1.18
N GLN A 29 3.02 -20.88 -1.23
CA GLN A 29 4.03 -20.73 -0.20
C GLN A 29 4.01 -19.27 0.26
N ALA A 30 3.80 -19.05 1.54
CA ALA A 30 3.72 -17.74 2.17
C ALA A 30 4.06 -17.88 3.67
N PRO A 31 4.45 -16.80 4.37
CA PRO A 31 4.71 -15.46 3.83
C PRO A 31 6.10 -15.33 3.20
N PHE A 32 6.26 -14.32 2.36
CA PHE A 32 7.55 -13.84 1.87
C PHE A 32 7.61 -12.32 2.09
N GLY A 33 8.82 -11.78 2.14
CA GLY A 33 9.09 -10.36 2.32
C GLY A 33 9.39 -10.00 3.78
N GLU A 34 9.84 -8.76 3.96
CA GLU A 34 10.26 -8.22 5.26
C GLU A 34 9.39 -7.02 5.70
N ALA A 35 8.54 -6.51 4.81
CA ALA A 35 7.65 -5.40 5.11
C ALA A 35 6.39 -5.88 5.87
N CYS A 36 6.59 -6.34 7.09
CA CYS A 36 5.54 -6.76 8.01
C CYS A 36 5.73 -6.10 9.38
N LEU A 37 4.64 -5.98 10.12
CA LEU A 37 4.66 -5.53 11.51
C LEU A 37 4.65 -6.75 12.42
N SER A 38 5.81 -7.11 12.99
CA SER A 38 5.89 -8.14 14.04
C SER A 38 5.23 -7.68 15.33
N GLU A 39 5.36 -6.40 15.63
CA GLU A 39 4.71 -5.70 16.75
C GLU A 39 4.14 -4.37 16.23
N LEU A 40 3.08 -3.88 16.86
CA LEU A 40 2.53 -2.58 16.53
C LEU A 40 3.49 -1.48 17.02
N PRO A 41 3.85 -0.52 16.17
CA PRO A 41 4.73 0.57 16.58
C PRO A 41 4.04 1.52 17.55
N ASP A 42 4.83 2.22 18.35
CA ASP A 42 4.37 3.32 19.20
C ASP A 42 4.44 4.67 18.46
N GLN A 43 4.13 4.65 17.18
CA GLN A 43 4.12 5.80 16.27
C GLN A 43 2.98 5.63 15.28
N PRO A 44 2.40 6.74 14.77
CA PRO A 44 1.40 6.67 13.71
C PRO A 44 1.96 6.06 12.43
N LEU A 45 1.08 5.51 11.61
CA LEU A 45 1.41 4.78 10.38
C LEU A 45 1.00 5.56 9.13
N VAL A 46 1.89 5.53 8.14
CA VAL A 46 1.59 5.91 6.75
C VAL A 46 1.74 4.68 5.87
N LEU A 47 0.64 4.22 5.32
CA LEU A 47 0.56 3.07 4.44
C LEU A 47 0.38 3.58 3.00
N ILE A 48 1.29 3.21 2.10
CA ILE A 48 1.28 3.69 0.71
C ILE A 48 1.16 2.49 -0.22
N ALA A 49 0.05 2.42 -0.94
CA ALA A 49 -0.27 1.33 -1.85
C ALA A 49 -0.41 1.83 -3.29
N ALA A 50 0.32 1.23 -4.24
CA ALA A 50 0.07 1.43 -5.66
C ALA A 50 -0.63 0.21 -6.25
N GLY A 51 -1.79 0.43 -6.88
CA GLY A 51 -2.59 -0.64 -7.51
C GLY A 51 -2.93 -1.76 -6.53
N THR A 52 -2.53 -2.99 -6.87
CA THR A 52 -2.75 -4.19 -6.03
C THR A 52 -1.90 -4.24 -4.76
N GLY A 53 -0.97 -3.31 -4.56
CA GLY A 53 -0.28 -3.14 -3.28
C GLY A 53 -1.24 -2.88 -2.10
N LEU A 54 -2.48 -2.49 -2.41
CA LEU A 54 -3.56 -2.39 -1.41
C LEU A 54 -3.77 -3.69 -0.63
N ALA A 55 -3.55 -4.87 -1.22
CA ALA A 55 -3.72 -6.15 -0.55
C ALA A 55 -2.86 -6.29 0.71
N GLN A 56 -1.59 -5.85 0.64
CA GLN A 56 -0.69 -5.84 1.79
C GLN A 56 -1.17 -4.84 2.85
N MET A 57 -1.51 -3.63 2.43
CA MET A 57 -1.99 -2.59 3.35
C MET A 57 -3.29 -2.99 4.04
N GLN A 58 -4.16 -3.71 3.34
CA GLN A 58 -5.39 -4.27 3.91
C GLN A 58 -5.08 -5.19 5.10
N SER A 59 -4.13 -6.10 4.97
CA SER A 59 -3.73 -6.99 6.06
C SER A 59 -3.23 -6.22 7.27
N ILE A 60 -2.43 -5.17 7.05
CA ILE A 60 -1.87 -4.34 8.12
C ILE A 60 -2.98 -3.55 8.82
N VAL A 61 -3.86 -2.90 8.07
CA VAL A 61 -5.01 -2.15 8.63
C VAL A 61 -5.88 -3.07 9.47
N GLU A 62 -6.24 -4.26 8.96
CA GLU A 62 -7.05 -5.22 9.70
C GLU A 62 -6.38 -5.65 11.00
N GLN A 63 -5.07 -5.92 10.98
CA GLN A 63 -4.32 -6.26 12.19
C GLN A 63 -4.33 -5.11 13.19
N CYS A 64 -4.06 -3.89 12.75
CA CYS A 64 -4.08 -2.69 13.58
C CYS A 64 -5.43 -2.49 14.26
N LEU A 65 -6.52 -2.57 13.49
CA LEU A 65 -7.88 -2.41 14.02
C LEU A 65 -8.25 -3.53 15.00
N GLN A 66 -7.88 -4.78 14.71
CA GLN A 66 -8.14 -5.93 15.59
C GLN A 66 -7.39 -5.84 16.92
N GLN A 67 -6.18 -5.31 16.91
CA GLN A 67 -5.34 -5.16 18.10
C GLN A 67 -5.57 -3.83 18.84
N GLY A 68 -6.48 -3.00 18.39
CA GLY A 68 -6.81 -1.74 19.04
C GLY A 68 -5.70 -0.69 18.93
N PHE A 69 -5.00 -0.64 17.79
CA PHE A 69 -3.98 0.37 17.52
C PHE A 69 -4.52 1.78 17.73
N ALA A 70 -3.88 2.54 18.62
CA ALA A 70 -4.42 3.81 19.11
C ALA A 70 -3.98 5.03 18.29
N HIS A 71 -2.88 4.91 17.53
CA HIS A 71 -2.35 6.03 16.74
C HIS A 71 -3.05 6.15 15.38
N ALA A 72 -2.87 7.30 14.74
CA ALA A 72 -3.39 7.53 13.39
C ALA A 72 -2.81 6.56 12.36
N ILE A 73 -3.64 6.13 11.42
CA ILE A 73 -3.25 5.36 10.24
C ILE A 73 -3.70 6.16 9.01
N HIS A 74 -2.75 6.59 8.19
CA HIS A 74 -3.04 7.21 6.90
C HIS A 74 -2.79 6.19 5.79
N LEU A 75 -3.83 5.77 5.08
CA LEU A 75 -3.74 4.88 3.94
C LEU A 75 -3.90 5.67 2.64
N TYR A 76 -2.81 5.77 1.90
CA TYR A 76 -2.78 6.35 0.55
C TYR A 76 -2.82 5.23 -0.49
N TRP A 77 -3.90 5.17 -1.25
CA TRP A 77 -4.05 4.21 -2.33
C TRP A 77 -4.07 4.91 -3.68
N GLY A 78 -3.04 4.64 -4.49
CA GLY A 78 -2.83 5.26 -5.78
C GLY A 78 -3.04 4.31 -6.95
N VAL A 79 -3.70 4.81 -7.98
CA VAL A 79 -3.83 4.16 -9.29
C VAL A 79 -3.64 5.21 -10.40
N ARG A 80 -3.48 4.76 -11.64
CA ARG A 80 -3.30 5.68 -12.77
C ARG A 80 -4.61 6.34 -13.19
N HIS A 81 -5.67 5.56 -13.30
CA HIS A 81 -6.99 6.00 -13.71
C HIS A 81 -8.06 5.51 -12.73
N SER A 82 -9.17 6.18 -12.64
CA SER A 82 -10.28 5.79 -11.75
C SER A 82 -10.83 4.39 -12.03
N ASP A 83 -10.77 3.94 -13.29
CA ASP A 83 -11.20 2.61 -13.70
C ASP A 83 -10.29 1.49 -13.14
N ASP A 84 -9.10 1.84 -12.65
CA ASP A 84 -8.18 0.93 -11.96
C ASP A 84 -8.54 0.79 -10.46
N LEU A 85 -9.43 1.62 -9.92
CA LEU A 85 -9.95 1.47 -8.58
C LEU A 85 -10.91 0.28 -8.54
N TYR A 86 -10.64 -0.67 -7.68
CA TYR A 86 -11.53 -1.81 -7.48
C TYR A 86 -12.17 -1.75 -6.08
N GLU A 87 -13.33 -2.38 -5.93
CA GLU A 87 -13.99 -2.43 -4.63
C GLU A 87 -13.13 -3.22 -3.63
N ALA A 88 -12.74 -2.55 -2.57
CA ALA A 88 -12.16 -3.20 -1.41
C ALA A 88 -13.32 -3.48 -0.41
N PRO A 89 -13.66 -4.75 -0.14
CA PRO A 89 -14.84 -5.11 0.67
C PRO A 89 -14.87 -4.45 2.05
N HIS A 90 -13.70 -4.08 2.56
CA HIS A 90 -13.56 -3.49 3.89
C HIS A 90 -13.61 -1.97 3.91
N TRP A 91 -13.61 -1.31 2.75
CA TRP A 91 -13.49 0.15 2.64
C TRP A 91 -14.57 0.90 3.42
N GLN A 92 -15.83 0.48 3.33
CA GLN A 92 -16.93 1.11 4.05
C GLN A 92 -16.78 0.98 5.57
N ARG A 93 -16.29 -0.16 6.06
CA ARG A 93 -16.02 -0.37 7.48
C ARG A 93 -14.85 0.48 7.95
N TRP A 94 -13.82 0.60 7.14
CA TRP A 94 -12.64 1.41 7.44
C TRP A 94 -12.97 2.89 7.58
N GLN A 95 -13.90 3.40 6.79
CA GLN A 95 -14.37 4.79 6.90
C GLN A 95 -15.04 5.10 8.26
N GLN A 96 -15.42 4.07 9.02
CA GLN A 96 -16.02 4.23 10.35
C GLN A 96 -14.97 4.17 11.47
N ALA A 97 -13.74 3.78 11.19
CA ALA A 97 -12.66 3.72 12.17
C ALA A 97 -12.16 5.14 12.47
N PRO A 98 -12.16 5.58 13.74
CA PRO A 98 -11.92 7.00 14.09
C PRO A 98 -10.47 7.44 13.87
N ASN A 99 -9.54 6.51 13.78
CA ASN A 99 -8.11 6.77 13.61
C ASN A 99 -7.56 6.35 12.23
N LEU A 100 -8.44 5.97 11.28
CA LEU A 100 -8.04 5.58 9.94
C LEU A 100 -8.48 6.63 8.91
N TYR A 101 -7.50 7.21 8.22
CA TYR A 101 -7.68 8.23 7.19
C TYR A 101 -7.37 7.62 5.82
N LEU A 102 -8.37 7.62 4.93
CA LEU A 102 -8.29 6.98 3.62
C LEU A 102 -8.16 8.04 2.52
N HIS A 103 -7.09 7.92 1.71
CA HIS A 103 -6.76 8.84 0.63
C HIS A 103 -6.65 8.08 -0.70
N ARG A 104 -7.53 8.39 -1.66
CA ARG A 104 -7.41 7.88 -3.03
C ARG A 104 -6.68 8.90 -3.88
N VAL A 105 -5.66 8.46 -4.60
CA VAL A 105 -4.82 9.33 -5.44
C VAL A 105 -4.80 8.80 -6.88
N ILE A 106 -5.14 9.66 -7.83
CA ILE A 106 -5.13 9.31 -9.27
C ILE A 106 -4.01 10.09 -9.95
N SER A 107 -3.10 9.39 -10.66
CA SER A 107 -1.96 10.06 -11.26
C SER A 107 -2.21 10.59 -12.67
N ASP A 108 -2.94 9.88 -13.51
CA ASP A 108 -2.98 10.11 -14.97
C ASP A 108 -4.37 10.55 -15.50
N GLN A 109 -5.29 10.94 -14.63
CA GLN A 109 -6.63 11.35 -15.04
C GLN A 109 -6.90 12.82 -14.68
N PRO A 110 -6.92 13.73 -15.66
CA PRO A 110 -7.28 15.13 -15.42
C PRO A 110 -8.74 15.24 -14.92
N ASN A 111 -8.99 16.23 -14.07
CA ASN A 111 -10.31 16.54 -13.48
C ASN A 111 -10.88 15.44 -12.55
N TRP A 112 -10.04 14.59 -11.97
CA TRP A 112 -10.46 13.73 -10.88
C TRP A 112 -10.89 14.58 -9.67
N PRO A 113 -12.06 14.32 -9.04
CA PRO A 113 -12.61 15.21 -8.02
C PRO A 113 -11.93 15.11 -6.64
N GLU A 114 -11.18 14.05 -6.39
CA GLU A 114 -10.40 13.88 -5.17
C GLU A 114 -8.94 14.31 -5.39
N ARG A 115 -7.97 13.56 -4.93
CA ARG A 115 -6.57 13.92 -5.03
C ARG A 115 -5.93 13.45 -6.35
N GLN A 116 -5.28 14.37 -7.05
CA GLN A 116 -4.47 14.09 -8.23
C GLN A 116 -2.98 14.18 -7.92
N GLY A 117 -2.16 13.42 -8.66
CA GLY A 117 -0.72 13.46 -8.58
C GLY A 117 -0.07 12.17 -8.09
N MET A 118 1.14 12.28 -7.58
CA MET A 118 1.90 11.12 -7.09
C MET A 118 1.66 10.90 -5.61
N LEU A 119 1.70 9.62 -5.19
CA LEU A 119 1.46 9.23 -3.79
C LEU A 119 2.36 9.96 -2.79
N HIS A 120 3.67 10.04 -3.07
CA HIS A 120 4.61 10.74 -2.20
C HIS A 120 4.32 12.24 -2.08
N GLN A 121 3.83 12.87 -3.15
CA GLN A 121 3.42 14.29 -3.11
C GLN A 121 2.24 14.48 -2.17
N ALA A 122 1.22 13.61 -2.30
CA ALA A 122 0.06 13.63 -1.43
C ALA A 122 0.44 13.49 0.06
N VAL A 123 1.36 12.58 0.35
CA VAL A 123 1.87 12.38 1.72
C VAL A 123 2.58 13.63 2.24
N CYS A 124 3.51 14.21 1.45
CA CYS A 124 4.26 15.40 1.87
C CYS A 124 3.37 16.64 2.03
N GLU A 125 2.25 16.71 1.32
CA GLU A 125 1.29 17.81 1.48
C GLU A 125 0.41 17.67 2.72
N ASP A 126 0.09 16.43 3.12
CA ASP A 126 -0.81 16.17 4.24
C ASP A 126 -0.07 16.05 5.58
N ILE A 127 1.19 15.63 5.58
CA ILE A 127 1.96 15.32 6.79
C ILE A 127 3.14 16.27 6.89
N ALA A 128 3.12 17.12 7.90
CA ALA A 128 4.12 18.16 8.08
C ALA A 128 5.46 17.65 8.65
N ASP A 129 5.41 16.66 9.56
CA ASP A 129 6.61 16.07 10.17
C ASP A 129 6.64 14.56 9.92
N LEU A 130 7.35 14.17 8.86
CA LEU A 130 7.46 12.79 8.44
C LEU A 130 8.27 11.93 9.42
N ALA A 131 9.12 12.53 10.24
CA ALA A 131 9.96 11.81 11.21
C ALA A 131 9.13 11.15 12.32
N ASP A 132 7.94 11.66 12.59
CA ASP A 132 7.06 11.13 13.64
C ASP A 132 6.31 9.83 13.21
N TYR A 133 6.42 9.41 11.95
CA TYR A 133 5.65 8.31 11.38
C TYR A 133 6.51 7.11 11.01
N ARG A 134 5.87 5.93 10.96
CA ARG A 134 6.40 4.73 10.30
C ARG A 134 5.69 4.52 8.98
N PHE A 135 6.44 4.13 7.95
CA PHE A 135 5.95 3.99 6.59
C PHE A 135 6.04 2.56 6.12
N ILE A 136 4.98 2.08 5.48
CA ILE A 136 5.00 0.80 4.75
C ILE A 136 4.52 1.07 3.34
N VAL A 137 5.33 0.67 2.35
CA VAL A 137 5.09 1.00 0.95
C VAL A 137 5.05 -0.26 0.11
N SER A 138 3.99 -0.40 -0.70
CA SER A 138 3.80 -1.53 -1.61
C SER A 138 3.46 -1.06 -3.01
N GLY A 139 4.25 -1.52 -3.97
CA GLY A 139 4.11 -1.19 -5.39
C GLY A 139 5.29 -1.67 -6.21
N SER A 140 5.44 -1.19 -7.44
CA SER A 140 6.60 -1.52 -8.26
C SER A 140 7.89 -0.98 -7.64
N PRO A 141 9.05 -1.63 -7.87
CA PRO A 141 10.33 -1.15 -7.34
C PRO A 141 10.62 0.32 -7.68
N ALA A 142 10.34 0.74 -8.90
CA ALA A 142 10.54 2.13 -9.32
C ALA A 142 9.69 3.12 -8.49
N MET A 143 8.42 2.76 -8.20
CA MET A 143 7.55 3.58 -7.37
C MET A 143 8.02 3.60 -5.91
N VAL A 144 8.40 2.45 -5.37
CA VAL A 144 8.87 2.33 -3.97
C VAL A 144 10.12 3.19 -3.76
N TYR A 145 11.12 3.07 -4.63
CA TYR A 145 12.35 3.85 -4.52
C TYR A 145 12.14 5.35 -4.78
N GLY A 146 11.29 5.71 -5.76
CA GLY A 146 10.95 7.11 -5.98
C GLY A 146 10.21 7.73 -4.79
N THR A 147 9.38 6.94 -4.10
CA THR A 147 8.74 7.36 -2.85
C THR A 147 9.75 7.52 -1.73
N LEU A 148 10.67 6.56 -1.55
CA LEU A 148 11.74 6.63 -0.56
C LEU A 148 12.54 7.92 -0.72
N ASP A 149 13.05 8.18 -1.94
CA ASP A 149 13.87 9.35 -2.22
C ASP A 149 13.14 10.67 -1.90
N ALA A 150 11.88 10.75 -2.31
CA ALA A 150 11.07 11.94 -2.10
C ALA A 150 10.77 12.19 -0.61
N LEU A 151 10.43 11.14 0.14
CA LEU A 151 10.13 11.26 1.57
C LEU A 151 11.39 11.55 2.39
N VAL A 152 12.53 10.92 2.07
CA VAL A 152 13.82 11.22 2.72
C VAL A 152 14.24 12.66 2.44
N ALA A 153 14.12 13.14 1.20
CA ALA A 153 14.38 14.53 0.86
C ALA A 153 13.46 15.52 1.61
N SER A 154 12.29 15.04 2.06
CA SER A 154 11.32 15.81 2.84
C SER A 154 11.45 15.60 4.36
N GLY A 155 12.49 14.92 4.83
CA GLY A 155 12.84 14.80 6.27
C GLY A 155 12.45 13.48 6.92
N MET A 156 11.94 12.50 6.19
CA MET A 156 11.72 11.15 6.72
C MET A 156 13.06 10.44 6.97
N PRO A 157 13.31 9.85 8.14
CA PRO A 157 14.45 8.96 8.34
C PRO A 157 14.31 7.71 7.43
N GLU A 158 15.38 7.33 6.75
CA GLU A 158 15.34 6.22 5.77
C GLU A 158 14.89 4.90 6.40
N ASP A 159 15.31 4.63 7.62
CA ASP A 159 14.96 3.44 8.41
C ASP A 159 13.53 3.43 8.94
N HIS A 160 12.76 4.51 8.71
CA HIS A 160 11.34 4.57 9.02
C HIS A 160 10.46 3.92 7.94
N MET A 161 11.02 3.57 6.77
CA MET A 161 10.26 2.99 5.67
C MET A 161 10.56 1.51 5.46
N LEU A 162 9.52 0.70 5.42
CA LEU A 162 9.55 -0.72 5.06
C LEU A 162 8.91 -0.93 3.68
N ALA A 163 9.53 -1.76 2.86
CA ALA A 163 8.96 -2.22 1.60
C ALA A 163 9.58 -3.54 1.17
N ASP A 164 8.77 -4.49 0.70
CA ASP A 164 9.26 -5.78 0.21
C ASP A 164 10.18 -5.63 -1.01
N ALA A 165 10.02 -4.55 -1.78
CA ALA A 165 10.88 -4.24 -2.92
C ALA A 165 12.36 -4.15 -2.55
N PHE A 166 12.70 -3.76 -1.34
CA PHE A 166 14.09 -3.68 -0.88
C PHE A 166 14.77 -5.06 -0.84
N ALA A 167 14.00 -6.11 -0.52
CA ALA A 167 14.52 -7.48 -0.46
C ALA A 167 14.65 -8.14 -1.83
N TYR A 168 13.63 -8.00 -2.72
CA TYR A 168 13.63 -8.73 -3.99
C TYR A 168 14.17 -7.92 -5.19
N ALA A 169 14.27 -6.60 -5.06
CA ALA A 169 14.77 -5.70 -6.11
C ALA A 169 15.67 -4.62 -5.51
N PRO A 170 16.78 -4.99 -4.82
CA PRO A 170 17.65 -4.01 -4.19
C PRO A 170 18.26 -3.08 -5.23
N ARG A 171 18.45 -1.80 -4.88
CA ARG A 171 19.24 -0.87 -5.72
C ARG A 171 20.64 -1.39 -5.87
N GLN A 172 21.14 -1.35 -7.09
CA GLN A 172 22.58 -1.54 -7.32
C GLN A 172 23.30 -0.26 -6.85
N PRO A 173 24.43 -0.41 -6.19
CA PRO A 173 25.25 0.70 -5.72
C PRO A 173 25.78 1.56 -6.88
#